data_c0d6d9e44cea5e29eb9ae3ed5d80538d
#
_entry.id   c0d6d9e44cea5e29eb9ae3ed5d80538d
#
_cell.length_a   1.000
_cell.length_b   1.000
_cell.length_c   1.000
_cell.angle_alpha   90.00
_cell.angle_beta   90.00
_cell.angle_gamma   90.00
#
_symmetry.space_group_name_H-M   'P 1'
#
loop_
_entity.id
_entity.type
_entity.pdbx_description
1 polymer ?
#
loop_
_entity_poly.entity_id
_entity_poly.type
_entity_poly.pdbx_seq_one_letter_code
_entity_poly.pdbx_strand_id
1 'polypeptide(L)'
;GEAYLRGNASKAVEYYLIDQAGNIDFPVIGRIHVAGKSKMEVEHLIQELLYPEYLNELPQVTVWIQNFSISVLGDVNRPGLFTIENERVSILDAIALAGDLAITGRRDNVLLVRVNSDGTKSIARINLNDKNLISSPYFYLQQNDVLYVQPNKSKANSAVVVPPTTSLIFSA
;
A
#
# COMPACT_ATOMS: atom_id res chain seq x y z
N GLY A 1 -4.95 5.44 -40.37
CA GLY A 1 -3.70 6.17 -40.34
C GLY A 1 -2.58 5.21 -40.01
N GLU A 2 -1.65 5.02 -40.93
CA GLU A 2 -0.53 4.10 -40.80
C GLU A 2 0.45 4.62 -39.76
N ALA A 3 0.75 3.82 -38.73
CA ALA A 3 1.81 4.09 -37.81
C ALA A 3 3.15 3.67 -38.43
N TYR A 4 3.99 4.61 -38.79
CA TYR A 4 5.33 4.35 -39.26
C TYR A 4 6.23 3.98 -38.04
N LEU A 5 6.60 2.72 -37.96
CA LEU A 5 7.67 2.23 -37.08
C LEU A 5 9.01 2.65 -37.69
N ARG A 6 9.56 3.78 -37.25
CA ARG A 6 10.99 4.07 -37.36
C ARG A 6 11.65 3.69 -36.05
N GLY A 7 12.65 2.81 -36.14
CA GLY A 7 13.36 2.22 -35.03
C GLY A 7 13.98 3.23 -34.05
N ASN A 8 13.26 3.48 -33.03
CA ASN A 8 13.62 3.70 -31.64
C ASN A 8 12.47 3.04 -30.90
N ALA A 9 12.75 2.08 -30.04
CA ALA A 9 11.76 1.40 -29.25
C ALA A 9 11.00 2.46 -28.44
N SER A 10 9.92 2.98 -29.03
CA SER A 10 8.95 3.79 -28.32
C SER A 10 8.36 2.85 -27.26
N LYS A 11 8.67 3.09 -25.99
CA LYS A 11 8.02 2.40 -24.88
C LYS A 11 6.52 2.65 -25.01
N ALA A 12 5.80 1.68 -25.59
CA ALA A 12 4.35 1.70 -25.52
C ALA A 12 3.98 1.44 -24.07
N VAL A 13 3.35 2.42 -23.43
CA VAL A 13 2.80 2.26 -22.09
C VAL A 13 1.35 1.85 -22.26
N GLU A 14 1.04 0.63 -21.89
CA GLU A 14 -0.32 0.11 -21.87
C GLU A 14 -0.78 -0.09 -20.42
N TYR A 15 -2.05 0.20 -20.16
CA TYR A 15 -2.64 0.08 -18.84
C TYR A 15 -3.57 -1.12 -18.80
N TYR A 16 -3.35 -1.98 -17.83
CA TYR A 16 -4.17 -3.16 -17.59
C TYR A 16 -4.86 -3.04 -16.24
N LEU A 17 -6.16 -3.31 -16.21
CA LEU A 17 -6.94 -3.37 -14.98
C LEU A 17 -6.78 -4.76 -14.37
N ILE A 18 -6.41 -4.82 -13.09
CA ILE A 18 -6.43 -6.07 -12.33
C ILE A 18 -7.86 -6.32 -11.88
N ASP A 19 -8.45 -7.45 -12.26
CA ASP A 19 -9.80 -7.85 -11.87
C ASP A 19 -9.86 -8.30 -10.40
N GLN A 20 -11.08 -8.57 -9.89
CA GLN A 20 -11.27 -9.01 -8.50
C GLN A 20 -10.63 -10.37 -8.20
N ALA A 21 -10.39 -11.20 -9.21
CA ALA A 21 -9.70 -12.48 -9.11
C ALA A 21 -8.17 -12.34 -9.22
N GLY A 22 -7.66 -11.11 -9.39
CA GLY A 22 -6.23 -10.83 -9.49
C GLY A 22 -5.62 -11.09 -10.86
N ASN A 23 -6.41 -11.04 -11.92
CA ASN A 23 -5.95 -11.27 -13.28
C ASN A 23 -5.92 -9.99 -14.09
N ILE A 24 -5.08 -9.96 -15.11
CA ILE A 24 -5.09 -9.00 -16.21
C ILE A 24 -5.42 -9.73 -17.53
N ASP A 25 -6.09 -9.04 -18.43
CA ASP A 25 -6.29 -9.53 -19.81
C ASP A 25 -5.20 -8.93 -20.69
N PHE A 26 -4.18 -9.73 -21.01
CA PHE A 26 -3.03 -9.30 -21.80
C PHE A 26 -3.24 -9.68 -23.28
N PRO A 27 -2.98 -8.75 -24.23
CA PRO A 27 -3.13 -9.05 -25.66
C PRO A 27 -2.33 -10.28 -26.05
N VAL A 28 -2.87 -11.10 -26.96
CA VAL A 28 -2.25 -12.31 -27.51
C VAL A 28 -2.14 -13.46 -26.50
N ILE A 29 -1.68 -13.21 -25.29
CA ILE A 29 -1.51 -14.25 -24.24
C ILE A 29 -2.86 -14.58 -23.58
N GLY A 30 -3.76 -13.59 -23.45
CA GLY A 30 -5.03 -13.74 -22.76
C GLY A 30 -4.91 -13.42 -21.26
N ARG A 31 -5.64 -14.17 -20.45
CA ARG A 31 -5.76 -13.92 -19.02
C ARG A 31 -4.55 -14.42 -18.23
N ILE A 32 -3.89 -13.51 -17.49
CA ILE A 32 -2.70 -13.78 -16.68
C ILE A 32 -3.01 -13.46 -15.22
N HIS A 33 -2.72 -14.40 -14.31
CA HIS A 33 -2.85 -14.16 -12.88
C HIS A 33 -1.63 -13.42 -12.33
N VAL A 34 -1.86 -12.20 -11.81
CA VAL A 34 -0.80 -11.31 -11.29
C VAL A 34 -0.92 -11.03 -9.80
N ALA A 35 -2.05 -11.34 -9.17
CA ALA A 35 -2.22 -11.12 -7.75
C ALA A 35 -1.18 -11.90 -6.94
N GLY A 36 -0.64 -11.24 -5.91
CA GLY A 36 0.38 -11.83 -5.04
C GLY A 36 1.78 -11.93 -5.63
N LYS A 37 1.96 -11.52 -6.86
CA LYS A 37 3.28 -11.47 -7.49
C LYS A 37 3.91 -10.10 -7.29
N SER A 38 5.21 -10.09 -7.08
CA SER A 38 6.00 -8.87 -7.13
C SER A 38 6.06 -8.32 -8.56
N LYS A 39 6.41 -7.05 -8.69
CA LYS A 39 6.65 -6.41 -9.98
C LYS A 39 7.61 -7.23 -10.87
N MET A 40 8.73 -7.67 -10.32
CA MET A 40 9.73 -8.47 -11.02
C MET A 40 9.18 -9.83 -11.47
N GLU A 41 8.38 -10.50 -10.64
CA GLU A 41 7.76 -11.77 -11.00
C GLU A 41 6.74 -11.61 -12.13
N VAL A 42 6.00 -10.50 -12.18
CA VAL A 42 5.09 -10.20 -13.29
C VAL A 42 5.86 -9.89 -14.57
N GLU A 43 6.93 -9.10 -14.50
CA GLU A 43 7.83 -8.81 -15.63
C GLU A 43 8.38 -10.11 -16.23
N HIS A 44 8.90 -11.01 -15.39
CA HIS A 44 9.46 -12.28 -15.82
C HIS A 44 8.40 -13.21 -16.40
N LEU A 45 7.24 -13.29 -15.76
CA LEU A 45 6.11 -14.09 -16.24
C LEU A 45 5.66 -13.66 -17.64
N ILE A 46 5.52 -12.36 -17.88
CA ILE A 46 5.13 -11.85 -19.20
C ILE A 46 6.24 -12.14 -20.23
N GLN A 47 7.52 -11.99 -19.86
CA GLN A 47 8.63 -12.32 -20.75
C GLN A 47 8.61 -13.80 -21.17
N GLU A 48 8.43 -14.71 -20.21
CA GLU A 48 8.36 -16.15 -20.48
C GLU A 48 7.16 -16.55 -21.35
N LEU A 49 6.01 -15.89 -21.14
CA LEU A 49 4.81 -16.16 -21.93
C LEU A 49 4.91 -15.60 -23.36
N LEU A 50 5.69 -14.55 -23.57
CA LEU A 50 5.90 -13.96 -24.90
C LEU A 50 7.00 -14.64 -25.70
N TYR A 51 8.06 -15.13 -25.04
CA TYR A 51 9.22 -15.72 -25.70
C TYR A 51 9.34 -17.21 -25.37
N PRO A 52 9.62 -18.11 -26.31
CA PRO A 52 9.74 -17.88 -27.77
C PRO A 52 8.42 -17.97 -28.54
N GLU A 53 7.28 -18.16 -27.86
CA GLU A 53 6.01 -18.51 -28.51
C GLU A 53 5.53 -17.45 -29.51
N TYR A 54 5.63 -16.17 -29.13
CA TYR A 54 5.11 -15.05 -29.92
C TYR A 54 6.20 -14.10 -30.42
N LEU A 55 7.38 -14.13 -29.82
CA LEU A 55 8.50 -13.26 -30.18
C LEU A 55 9.75 -14.07 -30.44
N ASN A 56 10.56 -13.62 -31.42
CA ASN A 56 11.84 -14.25 -31.78
C ASN A 56 13.00 -13.81 -30.88
N GLU A 57 12.82 -12.73 -30.12
CA GLU A 57 13.80 -12.17 -29.18
C GLU A 57 13.13 -11.95 -27.82
N LEU A 58 13.92 -12.07 -26.74
CA LEU A 58 13.43 -11.85 -25.38
C LEU A 58 13.05 -10.37 -25.21
N PRO A 59 11.75 -10.05 -24.96
CA PRO A 59 11.31 -8.68 -24.82
C PRO A 59 11.77 -8.08 -23.50
N GLN A 60 12.06 -6.78 -23.48
CA GLN A 60 12.20 -6.04 -22.25
C GLN A 60 10.81 -5.60 -21.77
N VAL A 61 10.33 -6.19 -20.69
CA VAL A 61 9.07 -5.84 -20.03
C VAL A 61 9.38 -5.02 -18.79
N THR A 62 8.64 -3.93 -18.60
CA THR A 62 8.74 -3.11 -17.38
C THR A 62 7.32 -2.85 -16.87
N VAL A 63 7.08 -3.19 -15.62
CA VAL A 63 5.76 -3.05 -14.98
C VAL A 63 5.80 -1.88 -13.98
N TRP A 64 4.79 -1.03 -14.01
CA TRP A 64 4.52 -0.01 -13.00
C TRP A 64 3.14 -0.22 -12.40
N ILE A 65 3.03 -0.02 -11.09
CA ILE A 65 1.73 0.00 -10.44
C ILE A 65 1.23 1.44 -10.48
N GLN A 66 0.16 1.67 -11.22
CA GLN A 66 -0.55 2.95 -11.21
C GLN A 66 -1.53 2.97 -10.04
N ASN A 67 -1.73 4.14 -9.44
CA ASN A 67 -2.61 4.32 -8.28
C ASN A 67 -2.16 3.53 -7.04
N PHE A 68 -0.84 3.40 -6.86
CA PHE A 68 -0.32 2.87 -5.61
C PHE A 68 -0.80 3.74 -4.46
N SER A 69 -1.56 3.17 -3.54
CA SER A 69 -2.11 3.89 -2.39
C SER A 69 -1.93 3.12 -1.10
N ILE A 70 -1.79 3.88 -0.03
CA ILE A 70 -1.71 3.39 1.36
C ILE A 70 -2.65 4.20 2.22
N SER A 71 -3.09 3.65 3.33
CA SER A 71 -3.89 4.36 4.34
C SER A 71 -3.06 4.58 5.59
N VAL A 72 -3.10 5.80 6.14
CA VAL A 72 -2.54 6.11 7.45
C VAL A 72 -3.66 6.61 8.34
N LEU A 73 -3.91 5.91 9.44
CA LEU A 73 -5.05 6.13 10.31
C LEU A 73 -4.62 6.23 11.78
N GLY A 74 -5.53 6.66 12.62
CA GLY A 74 -5.34 6.75 14.06
C GLY A 74 -4.74 8.08 14.49
N ASP A 75 -3.78 8.05 15.40
CA ASP A 75 -3.27 9.24 16.08
C ASP A 75 -2.12 9.91 15.33
N VAL A 76 -2.43 10.41 14.14
CA VAL A 76 -1.57 11.20 13.24
C VAL A 76 -2.22 12.55 12.97
N ASN A 77 -1.44 13.52 12.48
CA ASN A 77 -1.96 14.86 12.24
C ASN A 77 -2.92 14.94 11.05
N ARG A 78 -2.71 14.12 10.02
CA ARG A 78 -3.54 14.06 8.81
C ARG A 78 -3.85 12.61 8.43
N PRO A 79 -4.83 11.97 9.10
CA PRO A 79 -5.23 10.62 8.70
C PRO A 79 -5.91 10.63 7.32
N GLY A 80 -5.71 9.58 6.54
CA GLY A 80 -6.33 9.48 5.22
C GLY A 80 -5.73 8.40 4.34
N LEU A 81 -6.23 8.36 3.10
CA LEU A 81 -5.70 7.60 1.99
C LEU A 81 -4.71 8.47 1.23
N PHE A 82 -3.52 7.96 0.98
CA PHE A 82 -2.45 8.65 0.25
C PHE A 82 -2.11 7.89 -1.02
N THR A 83 -2.21 8.56 -2.15
CA THR A 83 -1.71 8.05 -3.43
C THR A 83 -0.22 8.33 -3.52
N ILE A 84 0.55 7.32 -3.88
CA ILE A 84 2.00 7.35 -3.94
C ILE A 84 2.41 7.43 -5.41
N GLU A 85 3.12 8.48 -5.78
CA GLU A 85 3.62 8.67 -7.15
C GLU A 85 4.94 7.93 -7.39
N ASN A 86 5.66 7.62 -6.31
CA ASN A 86 6.92 6.91 -6.36
C ASN A 86 6.72 5.39 -6.39
N GLU A 87 7.68 4.66 -6.94
CA GLU A 87 7.66 3.19 -6.98
C GLU A 87 7.73 2.53 -5.59
N ARG A 88 8.22 3.25 -4.60
CA ARG A 88 8.39 2.77 -3.22
C ARG A 88 7.99 3.84 -2.23
N VAL A 89 7.41 3.44 -1.14
CA VAL A 89 7.12 4.26 0.03
C VAL A 89 7.51 3.49 1.28
N SER A 90 8.30 4.11 2.13
CA SER A 90 8.64 3.52 3.43
C SER A 90 7.57 3.88 4.48
N ILE A 91 7.62 3.19 5.61
CA ILE A 91 6.78 3.55 6.78
C ILE A 91 7.03 5.00 7.20
N LEU A 92 8.29 5.45 7.15
CA LEU A 92 8.64 6.83 7.55
C LEU A 92 8.09 7.86 6.56
N ASP A 93 8.14 7.57 5.26
CA ASP A 93 7.52 8.43 4.24
C ASP A 93 6.00 8.53 4.45
N ALA A 94 5.36 7.41 4.73
CA ALA A 94 3.92 7.36 5.01
C ALA A 94 3.53 8.19 6.23
N ILE A 95 4.32 8.12 7.30
CA ILE A 95 4.14 8.94 8.50
C ILE A 95 4.36 10.42 8.17
N ALA A 96 5.38 10.75 7.37
CA ALA A 96 5.63 12.13 6.93
C ALA A 96 4.48 12.67 6.07
N LEU A 97 3.92 11.88 5.14
CA LEU A 97 2.75 12.24 4.37
C LEU A 97 1.53 12.53 5.25
N ALA A 98 1.38 11.78 6.35
CA ALA A 98 0.34 12.01 7.35
C ALA A 98 0.66 13.18 8.32
N GLY A 99 1.73 13.93 8.08
CA GLY A 99 2.12 15.10 8.89
C GLY A 99 2.70 14.76 10.25
N ASP A 100 3.33 13.60 10.38
CA ASP A 100 3.85 12.98 11.61
C ASP A 100 2.73 12.51 12.56
N LEU A 101 3.14 11.77 13.61
CA LEU A 101 2.24 11.37 14.67
C LEU A 101 1.75 12.59 15.47
N ALA A 102 0.50 12.53 15.89
CA ALA A 102 0.02 13.49 16.89
C ALA A 102 0.84 13.33 18.20
N ILE A 103 0.80 14.34 19.05
CA ILE A 103 1.57 14.36 20.31
C ILE A 103 1.25 13.16 21.22
N THR A 104 0.08 12.60 21.07
CA THR A 104 -0.41 11.42 21.81
C THR A 104 -0.21 10.12 21.06
N GLY A 105 0.29 10.16 19.83
CA GLY A 105 0.54 8.98 19.01
C GLY A 105 1.71 8.13 19.51
N ARG A 106 1.51 6.83 19.57
CA ARG A 106 2.52 5.88 20.06
C ARG A 106 3.48 5.47 18.95
N ARG A 107 4.75 5.91 19.08
CA ARG A 107 5.84 5.54 18.14
C ARG A 107 6.30 4.09 18.31
N ASP A 108 6.09 3.52 19.48
CA ASP A 108 6.52 2.17 19.83
C ASP A 108 5.51 1.08 19.42
N ASN A 109 4.33 1.47 18.92
CA ASN A 109 3.27 0.53 18.62
C ASN A 109 2.38 1.00 17.47
N VAL A 110 2.95 1.07 16.28
CA VAL A 110 2.22 1.29 15.03
C VAL A 110 1.81 -0.07 14.48
N LEU A 111 0.57 -0.24 14.09
CA LEU A 111 0.09 -1.47 13.47
C LEU A 111 0.15 -1.32 11.94
N LEU A 112 0.78 -2.26 11.28
CA LEU A 112 0.71 -2.45 9.84
C LEU A 112 -0.28 -3.57 9.56
N VAL A 113 -1.36 -3.26 8.86
CA VAL A 113 -2.32 -4.26 8.36
C VAL A 113 -2.09 -4.43 6.87
N ARG A 114 -1.82 -5.66 6.45
CA ARG A 114 -1.56 -6.04 5.07
C ARG A 114 -2.50 -7.14 4.62
N VAL A 115 -3.01 -7.03 3.41
CA VAL A 115 -3.74 -8.11 2.75
C VAL A 115 -2.73 -8.93 1.97
N ASN A 116 -2.58 -10.21 2.32
CA ASN A 116 -1.69 -11.13 1.64
C ASN A 116 -2.25 -11.58 0.29
N SER A 117 -1.43 -12.20 -0.53
CA SER A 117 -1.80 -12.71 -1.85
C SER A 117 -2.94 -13.75 -1.83
N ASP A 118 -3.07 -14.49 -0.74
CA ASP A 118 -4.13 -15.48 -0.51
C ASP A 118 -5.45 -14.85 0.02
N GLY A 119 -5.50 -13.51 0.14
CA GLY A 119 -6.64 -12.77 0.68
C GLY A 119 -6.69 -12.74 2.21
N THR A 120 -5.80 -13.42 2.91
CA THR A 120 -5.71 -13.32 4.37
C THR A 120 -5.14 -11.97 4.80
N LYS A 121 -5.45 -11.55 6.02
CA LYS A 121 -4.93 -10.31 6.60
C LYS A 121 -3.86 -10.64 7.63
N SER A 122 -2.72 -10.00 7.52
CA SER A 122 -1.66 -10.03 8.52
C SER A 122 -1.57 -8.69 9.25
N ILE A 123 -1.19 -8.75 10.53
CA ILE A 123 -0.96 -7.56 11.35
C ILE A 123 0.45 -7.66 11.92
N ALA A 124 1.29 -6.70 11.57
CA ALA A 124 2.61 -6.53 12.15
C ALA A 124 2.63 -5.33 13.11
N ARG A 125 3.36 -5.47 14.21
CA ARG A 125 3.60 -4.37 15.13
C ARG A 125 4.95 -3.74 14.83
N ILE A 126 4.94 -2.45 14.59
CA ILE A 126 6.10 -1.68 14.18
C ILE A 126 6.46 -0.72 15.32
N ASN A 127 7.73 -0.75 15.70
CA ASN A 127 8.31 0.22 16.62
C ASN A 127 9.17 1.22 15.81
N LEU A 128 8.71 2.46 15.71
CA LEU A 128 9.43 3.51 14.97
C LEU A 128 10.73 3.95 15.68
N ASN A 129 10.92 3.57 16.94
CA ASN A 129 12.15 3.86 17.69
C ASN A 129 13.21 2.76 17.50
N ASP A 130 12.88 1.67 16.81
CA ASP A 130 13.81 0.57 16.60
C ASP A 130 14.86 0.95 15.55
N LYS A 131 16.12 0.88 15.90
CA LYS A 131 17.24 1.14 14.99
C LYS A 131 17.30 0.17 13.80
N ASN A 132 16.75 -1.04 13.99
CA ASN A 132 16.72 -2.08 12.96
C ASN A 132 15.50 -1.96 12.05
N LEU A 133 14.64 -0.96 12.23
CA LEU A 133 13.44 -0.75 11.42
C LEU A 133 13.74 -0.76 9.92
N ILE A 134 14.85 -0.13 9.51
CA ILE A 134 15.26 -0.01 8.10
C ILE A 134 15.53 -1.39 7.47
N SER A 135 15.98 -2.36 8.27
CA SER A 135 16.24 -3.73 7.84
C SER A 135 15.03 -4.66 7.98
N SER A 136 13.90 -4.13 8.44
CA SER A 136 12.67 -4.91 8.59
C SER A 136 12.06 -5.24 7.23
N PRO A 137 11.50 -6.46 7.04
CA PRO A 137 10.73 -6.80 5.84
C PRO A 137 9.46 -5.96 5.67
N TYR A 138 9.06 -5.26 6.73
CA TYR A 138 7.90 -4.37 6.74
C TYR A 138 8.25 -2.90 6.50
N PHE A 139 9.54 -2.56 6.34
CA PHE A 139 9.96 -1.17 6.18
C PHE A 139 9.35 -0.50 4.94
N TYR A 140 9.29 -1.22 3.82
CA TYR A 140 8.60 -0.76 2.62
C TYR A 140 7.16 -1.26 2.62
N LEU A 141 6.26 -0.32 2.37
CA LEU A 141 4.83 -0.58 2.29
C LEU A 141 4.45 -1.18 0.94
N GLN A 142 3.37 -1.92 0.93
CA GLN A 142 2.75 -2.50 -0.26
C GLN A 142 1.43 -1.79 -0.58
N GLN A 143 0.92 -2.05 -1.79
CA GLN A 143 -0.39 -1.56 -2.21
C GLN A 143 -1.47 -1.95 -1.20
N ASN A 144 -2.31 -0.98 -0.84
CA ASN A 144 -3.41 -1.10 0.12
C ASN A 144 -3.01 -1.41 1.56
N ASP A 145 -1.72 -1.27 1.92
CA ASP A 145 -1.31 -1.34 3.32
C ASP A 145 -2.01 -0.26 4.15
N VAL A 146 -2.34 -0.62 5.38
CA VAL A 146 -2.90 0.32 6.35
C VAL A 146 -1.96 0.44 7.53
N LEU A 147 -1.47 1.65 7.80
CA LEU A 147 -0.77 1.99 9.02
C LEU A 147 -1.77 2.58 10.02
N TYR A 148 -1.85 1.99 11.20
CA TYR A 148 -2.69 2.49 12.28
C TYR A 148 -1.85 2.87 13.48
N VAL A 149 -1.80 4.16 13.78
CA VAL A 149 -1.10 4.70 14.94
C VAL A 149 -2.03 4.69 16.13
N GLN A 150 -1.66 3.94 17.17
CA GLN A 150 -2.45 3.88 18.39
C GLN A 150 -2.24 5.12 19.26
N PRO A 151 -3.29 5.65 19.89
CA PRO A 151 -3.15 6.70 20.90
C PRO A 151 -2.51 6.17 22.18
N ASN A 152 -1.89 7.05 22.94
CA ASN A 152 -1.44 6.72 24.28
C ASN A 152 -2.63 6.56 25.28
N LYS A 153 -2.33 6.04 26.48
CA LYS A 153 -3.35 5.79 27.50
C LYS A 153 -4.10 7.05 27.95
N SER A 154 -3.44 8.19 27.95
CA SER A 154 -4.08 9.47 28.35
C SER A 154 -5.21 9.85 27.42
N LYS A 155 -5.00 9.74 26.09
CA LYS A 155 -6.06 10.04 25.10
C LYS A 155 -7.16 9.00 25.10
N ALA A 156 -6.81 7.72 25.26
CA ALA A 156 -7.78 6.64 25.34
C ALA A 156 -8.73 6.81 26.53
N ASN A 157 -8.22 7.26 27.68
CA ASN A 157 -9.01 7.51 28.88
C ASN A 157 -9.84 8.81 28.82
N SER A 158 -9.37 9.82 28.07
CA SER A 158 -10.11 11.08 27.90
C SER A 158 -11.39 10.93 27.07
N ALA A 159 -11.48 9.86 26.28
CA ALA A 159 -12.70 9.56 25.50
C ALA A 159 -13.85 8.99 26.36
N VAL A 160 -13.56 8.61 27.62
CA VAL A 160 -14.58 8.19 28.61
C VAL A 160 -14.95 9.41 29.46
N VAL A 161 -15.61 10.40 28.88
CA VAL A 161 -16.27 11.44 29.63
C VAL A 161 -17.55 10.87 30.19
N VAL A 162 -17.55 10.50 31.46
CA VAL A 162 -18.79 10.25 32.20
C VAL A 162 -19.49 11.61 32.29
N PRO A 163 -20.71 11.78 31.73
CA PRO A 163 -21.41 13.03 31.91
C PRO A 163 -21.64 13.28 33.40
N PRO A 164 -21.50 14.52 33.89
CA PRO A 164 -21.79 14.82 35.29
C PRO A 164 -23.27 14.50 35.50
N THR A 165 -23.54 13.62 36.45
CA THR A 165 -24.87 13.34 36.95
C THR A 165 -25.44 14.64 37.52
N THR A 166 -26.37 15.25 36.78
CA THR A 166 -27.11 16.40 37.26
C THR A 166 -27.99 15.91 38.41
N SER A 167 -27.58 16.11 39.62
CA SER A 167 -28.44 15.89 40.80
C SER A 167 -29.51 16.96 40.81
N LEU A 168 -30.72 16.60 40.43
CA LEU A 168 -31.89 17.45 40.61
C LEU A 168 -32.20 17.46 42.11
N ILE A 169 -31.87 18.55 42.79
CA ILE A 169 -32.31 18.82 44.18
C ILE A 169 -33.76 19.35 44.03
N PHE A 170 -34.72 18.52 44.34
CA PHE A 170 -36.08 18.98 44.63
C PHE A 170 -36.11 19.49 46.08
N SER A 171 -36.22 20.80 46.24
CA SER A 171 -36.61 21.38 47.52
C SER A 171 -38.15 21.38 47.64
N ALA A 172 -38.66 20.78 48.63
CA ALA A 172 -40.04 20.81 49.05
C ALA A 172 -40.42 22.14 49.70
#